data_7dd92424458697cd5ea27867852ffbe3
#
_entry.id   7dd92424458697cd5ea27867852ffbe3
#
_cell.length_a   1.000
_cell.length_b   1.000
_cell.length_c   1.000
_cell.angle_alpha   90.00
_cell.angle_beta   90.00
_cell.angle_gamma   90.00
#
_symmetry.space_group_name_H-M   'P 1'
#
loop_
_entity.id
_entity.type
_entity.pdbx_description
1 polymer ?
#
loop_
_entity_poly.entity_id
_entity_poly.type
_entity_poly.pdbx_seq_one_letter_code
_entity_poly.pdbx_strand_id
1 'polypeptide(L)'
;MSDDANGEVEIVVVTMQFDSIDDAGLLGVLSKYVVLARMEPGCRNVDLISSVTHERRHLVIEKWESPDSQRRHFDSAVMVEMASGCIGLLSGPPQIDLWDATSAHDLR
;
A
#
# COMPACT_ATOMS: atom_id res chain seq x y z
N MET A 1 27.55 1.25 -7.40
CA MET A 1 27.37 1.40 -6.97
C MET A 1 26.91 1.63 -6.67
N SER A 2 26.67 1.90 -6.62
CA SER A 2 26.37 2.16 -6.14
C SER A 2 25.86 2.55 -5.75
N ASP A 3 25.46 2.88 -5.94
CA ASP A 3 25.18 3.33 -5.39
C ASP A 3 24.63 3.33 -4.62
N ASP A 4 23.66 2.68 -4.95
CA ASP A 4 23.30 2.61 -3.85
C ASP A 4 24.25 2.54 -2.92
N ALA A 5 25.17 1.97 -3.23
CA ALA A 5 26.32 2.05 -2.43
C ALA A 5 26.62 3.43 -1.96
N ASN A 6 26.18 4.41 -2.66
CA ASN A 6 26.37 5.79 -2.22
C ASN A 6 25.21 6.32 -1.38
N GLY A 7 24.44 5.42 -0.82
CA GLY A 7 23.40 5.80 0.14
C GLY A 7 22.15 6.38 -0.47
N GLU A 8 21.97 6.19 -1.73
CA GLU A 8 20.78 6.70 -2.40
C GLU A 8 19.54 5.96 -1.91
N VAL A 9 18.46 6.71 -1.71
CA VAL A 9 17.19 6.16 -1.25
C VAL A 9 16.26 6.02 -2.45
N GLU A 10 15.71 4.84 -2.62
CA GLU A 10 14.76 4.57 -3.69
C GLU A 10 13.42 4.20 -3.08
N ILE A 11 12.72 5.20 -2.59
CA ILE A 11 11.43 4.97 -1.96
C ILE A 11 10.40 4.63 -3.02
N VAL A 12 9.71 3.52 -2.81
CA VAL A 12 8.62 3.08 -3.67
C VAL A 12 7.32 3.39 -2.98
N VAL A 13 6.40 4.01 -3.70
CA VAL A 13 5.04 4.27 -3.24
C VAL A 13 4.10 3.33 -3.94
N VAL A 14 3.22 2.69 -3.18
CA VAL A 14 2.17 1.84 -3.74
C VAL A 14 0.84 2.51 -3.44
N THR A 15 -0.02 2.60 -4.46
CA THR A 15 -1.39 3.04 -4.26
C THR A 15 -2.32 1.91 -4.65
N MET A 16 -3.32 1.65 -3.79
CA MET A 16 -4.33 0.64 -4.07
C MET A 16 -5.70 1.27 -3.89
N GLN A 17 -6.47 1.33 -4.97
CA GLN A 17 -7.81 1.91 -4.95
C GLN A 17 -8.84 0.80 -4.90
N PHE A 18 -9.76 0.93 -3.96
CA PHE A 18 -10.82 -0.06 -3.73
C PHE A 18 -12.18 0.63 -3.84
N ASP A 19 -13.10 0.02 -4.58
CA ASP A 19 -14.50 0.46 -4.63
C ASP A 19 -15.34 -0.63 -3.96
N SER A 20 -16.06 -0.28 -2.90
CA SER A 20 -16.71 -1.29 -2.06
C SER A 20 -18.19 -1.46 -2.43
N ILE A 21 -18.70 -2.67 -2.14
CA ILE A 21 -20.15 -2.92 -2.12
C ILE A 21 -20.62 -3.11 -0.68
N ASP A 22 -19.69 -3.28 0.26
CA ASP A 22 -19.95 -3.37 1.69
C ASP A 22 -18.89 -2.52 2.37
N ASP A 23 -19.22 -1.26 2.62
CA ASP A 23 -18.24 -0.29 3.08
C ASP A 23 -17.70 -0.63 4.47
N ALA A 24 -18.58 -0.98 5.39
CA ALA A 24 -18.16 -1.32 6.76
C ALA A 24 -17.25 -2.54 6.76
N GLY A 25 -17.61 -3.56 5.97
CA GLY A 25 -16.79 -4.76 5.87
C GLY A 25 -15.42 -4.47 5.30
N LEU A 26 -15.38 -3.70 4.22
CA LEU A 26 -14.10 -3.38 3.60
C LEU A 26 -13.22 -2.55 4.52
N LEU A 27 -13.78 -1.54 5.17
CA LEU A 27 -12.99 -0.71 6.08
C LEU A 27 -12.42 -1.52 7.24
N GLY A 28 -13.16 -2.53 7.71
CA GLY A 28 -12.63 -3.43 8.72
C GLY A 28 -11.42 -4.21 8.24
N VAL A 29 -11.50 -4.75 7.02
CA VAL A 29 -10.39 -5.50 6.42
C VAL A 29 -9.17 -4.60 6.20
N LEU A 30 -9.40 -3.42 5.61
CA LEU A 30 -8.30 -2.51 5.29
C LEU A 30 -7.67 -1.90 6.53
N SER A 31 -8.46 -1.63 7.58
CA SER A 31 -7.91 -1.10 8.83
C SER A 31 -6.96 -2.10 9.48
N LYS A 32 -7.33 -3.38 9.48
CA LYS A 32 -6.43 -4.42 10.00
C LYS A 32 -5.16 -4.51 9.15
N TYR A 33 -5.34 -4.47 7.83
CA TYR A 33 -4.21 -4.51 6.92
C TYR A 33 -3.21 -3.39 7.18
N VAL A 34 -3.71 -2.17 7.39
CA VAL A 34 -2.85 -1.01 7.64
C VAL A 34 -1.98 -1.25 8.88
N VAL A 35 -2.58 -1.74 9.96
CA VAL A 35 -1.84 -1.99 11.20
C VAL A 35 -0.73 -3.02 10.97
N LEU A 36 -1.06 -4.11 10.29
CA LEU A 36 -0.09 -5.18 10.07
C LEU A 36 0.99 -4.78 9.08
N ALA A 37 0.62 -4.06 8.02
CA ALA A 37 1.58 -3.64 7.00
C ALA A 37 2.60 -2.66 7.58
N ARG A 38 2.17 -1.78 8.50
CA ARG A 38 3.07 -0.83 9.14
C ARG A 38 4.17 -1.51 9.94
N MET A 39 3.97 -2.76 10.35
CA MET A 39 4.93 -3.50 11.15
C MET A 39 5.94 -4.28 10.30
N GLU A 40 5.77 -4.27 8.98
CA GLU A 40 6.66 -5.05 8.11
C GLU A 40 7.99 -4.35 7.88
N PRO A 41 9.09 -5.12 7.74
CA PRO A 41 10.39 -4.52 7.51
C PRO A 41 10.41 -3.66 6.26
N GLY A 42 10.99 -2.48 6.37
CA GLY A 42 11.11 -1.56 5.25
C GLY A 42 9.91 -0.69 5.02
N CYS A 43 8.85 -0.87 5.81
CA CYS A 43 7.68 -0.01 5.68
C CYS A 43 7.97 1.36 6.29
N ARG A 44 7.77 2.42 5.49
CA ARG A 44 7.91 3.80 5.95
C ARG A 44 6.60 4.36 6.45
N ASN A 45 5.51 4.01 5.77
CA ASN A 45 4.19 4.48 6.15
C ASN A 45 3.12 3.75 5.35
N VAL A 46 1.94 3.63 5.94
CA VAL A 46 0.73 3.16 5.25
C VAL A 46 -0.42 4.01 5.75
N ASP A 47 -1.17 4.58 4.82
CA ASP A 47 -2.36 5.36 5.13
C ASP A 47 -3.57 4.83 4.37
N LEU A 48 -4.70 4.83 5.04
CA LEU A 48 -6.00 4.52 4.44
C LEU A 48 -6.79 5.81 4.40
N ILE A 49 -7.20 6.22 3.21
CA ILE A 49 -7.99 7.43 3.04
C ILE A 49 -9.22 7.12 2.20
N SER A 50 -10.25 7.94 2.36
CA SER A 50 -11.51 7.76 1.66
C SER A 50 -11.78 8.95 0.76
N SER A 51 -12.34 8.68 -0.43
CA SER A 51 -12.66 9.73 -1.38
C SER A 51 -13.79 10.62 -0.84
N VAL A 52 -13.66 11.93 -1.07
CA VAL A 52 -14.73 12.87 -0.75
C VAL A 52 -15.62 13.17 -1.96
N THR A 53 -15.25 12.62 -3.14
CA THR A 53 -16.00 12.87 -4.38
C THR A 53 -16.64 11.61 -4.94
N HIS A 54 -16.19 10.43 -4.51
CA HIS A 54 -16.76 9.14 -4.96
C HIS A 54 -17.13 8.33 -3.74
N GLU A 55 -18.41 8.03 -3.59
CA GLU A 55 -18.87 7.20 -2.46
C GLU A 55 -18.25 5.83 -2.55
N ARG A 56 -17.92 5.26 -1.38
CA ARG A 56 -17.41 3.89 -1.24
C ARG A 56 -16.08 3.65 -1.92
N ARG A 57 -15.34 4.71 -2.22
CA ARG A 57 -14.00 4.60 -2.79
C ARG A 57 -12.96 4.92 -1.74
N HIS A 58 -12.02 4.00 -1.55
CA HIS A 58 -10.96 4.13 -0.57
C HIS A 58 -9.61 3.90 -1.23
N LEU A 59 -8.59 4.52 -0.68
CA LEU A 59 -7.24 4.43 -1.21
C LEU A 59 -6.30 4.08 -0.08
N VAL A 60 -5.46 3.06 -0.30
CA VAL A 60 -4.33 2.76 0.58
C VAL A 60 -3.09 3.30 -0.10
N ILE A 61 -2.31 4.10 0.63
CA ILE A 61 -1.04 4.63 0.14
C ILE A 61 0.05 4.10 1.03
N GLU A 62 1.04 3.43 0.43
CA GLU A 62 2.15 2.81 1.16
C GLU A 62 3.47 3.37 0.67
N LYS A 63 4.41 3.54 1.60
CA LYS A 63 5.78 3.94 1.26
C LYS A 63 6.74 2.90 1.78
N TRP A 64 7.61 2.42 0.90
CA TRP A 64 8.59 1.38 1.22
C TRP A 64 9.98 1.93 0.99
N GLU A 65 10.93 1.55 1.86
CA GLU A 65 12.28 2.11 1.81
C GLU A 65 13.07 1.66 0.58
N SER A 66 12.64 0.61 -0.10
CA SER A 66 13.35 0.10 -1.27
C SER A 66 12.42 -0.76 -2.12
N PRO A 67 12.77 -0.97 -3.40
CA PRO A 67 12.03 -1.90 -4.24
C PRO A 67 11.98 -3.31 -3.67
N ASP A 68 13.06 -3.76 -3.03
CA ASP A 68 13.08 -5.11 -2.45
C ASP A 68 12.11 -5.25 -1.29
N SER A 69 12.04 -4.24 -0.42
CA SER A 69 11.09 -4.27 0.70
C SER A 69 9.66 -4.30 0.19
N GLN A 70 9.36 -3.50 -0.83
CA GLN A 70 8.02 -3.49 -1.41
C GLN A 70 7.67 -4.84 -2.00
N ARG A 71 8.61 -5.45 -2.71
CA ARG A 71 8.36 -6.75 -3.35
C ARG A 71 8.13 -7.84 -2.32
N ARG A 72 8.93 -7.84 -1.24
CA ARG A 72 8.74 -8.81 -0.16
C ARG A 72 7.38 -8.66 0.48
N HIS A 73 6.94 -7.41 0.70
CA HIS A 73 5.61 -7.18 1.26
C HIS A 73 4.50 -7.67 0.33
N PHE A 74 4.65 -7.42 -0.97
CA PHE A 74 3.62 -7.82 -1.93
C PHE A 74 3.41 -9.33 -1.91
N ASP A 75 4.47 -10.10 -1.61
CA ASP A 75 4.40 -11.54 -1.53
C ASP A 75 4.12 -12.05 -0.11
N SER A 76 3.83 -11.16 0.83
CA SER A 76 3.71 -11.52 2.24
C SER A 76 2.36 -12.12 2.59
N ALA A 77 2.32 -12.81 3.75
CA ALA A 77 1.08 -13.35 4.28
C ALA A 77 0.07 -12.24 4.61
N VAL A 78 0.57 -11.06 5.00
CA VAL A 78 -0.30 -9.91 5.31
C VAL A 78 -1.07 -9.50 4.05
N MET A 79 -0.40 -9.48 2.90
CA MET A 79 -1.04 -9.13 1.63
C MET A 79 -2.06 -10.18 1.23
N VAL A 80 -1.71 -11.46 1.39
CA VAL A 80 -2.63 -12.56 1.06
C VAL A 80 -3.87 -12.51 1.94
N GLU A 81 -3.70 -12.25 3.23
CA GLU A 81 -4.82 -12.17 4.15
C GLU A 81 -5.76 -11.03 3.77
N MET A 82 -5.20 -9.87 3.42
CA MET A 82 -6.00 -8.72 3.02
C MET A 82 -6.79 -9.05 1.75
N ALA A 83 -6.13 -9.63 0.75
CA ALA A 83 -6.78 -9.96 -0.50
C ALA A 83 -7.92 -10.96 -0.26
N SER A 84 -7.71 -11.95 0.60
CA SER A 84 -8.75 -12.92 0.93
C SER A 84 -9.92 -12.24 1.64
N GLY A 85 -9.62 -11.33 2.54
CA GLY A 85 -10.66 -10.61 3.28
C GLY A 85 -11.51 -9.71 2.40
N CYS A 86 -10.98 -9.28 1.26
CA CYS A 86 -11.71 -8.40 0.33
C CYS A 86 -12.70 -9.16 -0.56
N ILE A 87 -12.64 -10.50 -0.60
CA ILE A 87 -13.52 -11.27 -1.45
C ILE A 87 -14.97 -11.02 -1.07
N GLY A 88 -15.78 -10.62 -2.07
CA GLY A 88 -17.19 -10.34 -1.86
C GLY A 88 -17.48 -8.95 -1.33
N LEU A 89 -16.45 -8.12 -1.11
CA LEU A 89 -16.64 -6.77 -0.57
C LEU A 89 -16.40 -5.68 -1.61
N LEU A 90 -15.91 -6.03 -2.79
CA LEU A 90 -15.54 -5.05 -3.81
C LEU A 90 -16.47 -5.10 -5.00
N SER A 91 -16.71 -3.94 -5.64
CA SER A 91 -17.51 -3.87 -6.85
C SER A 91 -16.72 -4.30 -8.08
N GLY A 92 -15.39 -4.38 -7.96
CA GLY A 92 -14.48 -4.82 -9.03
C GLY A 92 -13.10 -5.00 -8.45
N PRO A 93 -12.14 -5.42 -9.28
CA PRO A 93 -10.77 -5.64 -8.78
C PRO A 93 -10.16 -4.30 -8.35
N PRO A 94 -9.31 -4.32 -7.32
CA PRO A 94 -8.63 -3.10 -6.89
C PRO A 94 -7.65 -2.65 -7.98
N GLN A 95 -7.43 -1.33 -8.04
CA GLN A 95 -6.47 -0.77 -8.96
C GLN A 95 -5.18 -0.49 -8.20
N ILE A 96 -4.12 -1.19 -8.57
CA ILE A 96 -2.84 -1.11 -7.87
C ILE A 96 -1.81 -0.50 -8.80
N ASP A 97 -1.14 0.53 -8.30
CA ASP A 97 -0.09 1.21 -9.05
C ASP A 97 1.15 1.38 -8.18
N LEU A 98 2.30 1.30 -8.81
CA LEU A 98 3.59 1.51 -8.17
C LEU A 98 4.21 2.79 -8.70
N TRP A 99 4.82 3.56 -7.81
CA TRP A 99 5.37 4.88 -8.13
C TRP A 99 6.77 4.98 -7.55
N ASP A 100 7.63 5.67 -8.27
CA ASP A 100 8.93 6.06 -7.73
C ASP A 100 8.75 7.40 -7.04
N ALA A 101 9.15 7.49 -5.79
CA ALA A 101 9.03 8.74 -5.04
C ALA A 101 10.18 9.66 -5.45
N THR A 102 10.07 10.23 -6.61
CA THR A 102 11.15 10.99 -7.24
C THR A 102 11.71 12.07 -6.33
N SER A 103 10.85 12.82 -5.65
CA SER A 103 11.32 13.91 -4.79
C SER A 103 12.09 13.41 -3.57
N ALA A 104 11.88 12.18 -3.17
CA ALA A 104 12.58 11.64 -2.00
C ALA A 104 14.06 11.41 -2.27
N HIS A 105 14.43 11.26 -3.53
CA HIS A 105 15.82 11.03 -3.90
C HIS A 105 16.71 12.24 -3.59
N ASP A 106 16.10 13.40 -3.42
CA ASP A 106 16.85 14.63 -3.15
C ASP A 106 16.94 14.95 -1.67
N LEU A 107 16.41 14.10 -0.81
CA LEU A 107 16.26 14.41 0.62
C LEU A 107 17.24 13.63 1.49
N ARG A 108 18.46 13.57 1.09
CA ARG A 108 19.46 12.83 1.86
C ARG A 108 20.46 13.68 2.54
#